data_204eaf22238af3caa3a226c8acb32532
#
_entry.id   204eaf22238af3caa3a226c8acb32532
#
_cell.length_a   1.000
_cell.length_b   1.000
_cell.length_c   1.000
_cell.angle_alpha   90.00
_cell.angle_beta   90.00
_cell.angle_gamma   90.00
#
_symmetry.space_group_name_H-M   'P 1'
#
loop_
_entity.id
_entity.type
_entity.pdbx_description
1 polymer ?
#
loop_
_entity_poly.entity_id
_entity_poly.type
_entity_poly.pdbx_seq_one_letter_code
_entity_poly.pdbx_strand_id
1 'polypeptide(L)'
;MRRFLAAVAAAVCLALPASAAQSPGYVALTFDDGPSGRFTRELLDGLYDRGVKATFLLCGYRIRQYPDVTQRIYEEGHEIGFHGYSHKNMKNLSRRDIASEILDTEALLPAGCHPVFLRPPGGCCSDSVRQVAQARELAILGWSVDPRDWENHDTASVEKKVLSQVHDGDIILLHDMSDSSVAAALEIIDVLQEEGWEFLTVSELARRRGAELRPGRQYDKFPEPESPPQ
;
A
#
# COMPACT_ATOMS: atom_id res chain seq x y z
N MET A 1 56.51 20.32 53.49
CA MET A 1 55.18 20.46 52.87
C MET A 1 55.26 19.88 51.44
N ARG A 2 54.75 18.65 51.24
CA ARG A 2 54.69 17.96 49.96
C ARG A 2 53.29 18.18 49.37
N ARG A 3 53.19 18.86 48.24
CA ARG A 3 51.94 19.04 47.49
C ARG A 3 51.72 17.83 46.56
N PHE A 4 50.66 17.02 46.81
CA PHE A 4 50.19 15.98 45.88
C PHE A 4 49.33 16.69 44.80
N LEU A 5 49.74 16.63 43.55
CA LEU A 5 48.90 16.91 42.42
C LEU A 5 48.11 15.64 42.03
N ALA A 6 46.82 15.69 42.16
CA ALA A 6 45.93 14.64 41.66
C ALA A 6 45.66 14.96 40.17
N ALA A 7 46.08 14.07 39.28
CA ALA A 7 45.72 14.14 37.85
C ALA A 7 44.34 13.48 37.67
N VAL A 8 43.34 14.27 37.24
CA VAL A 8 42.03 13.77 36.82
C VAL A 8 42.15 13.36 35.36
N ALA A 9 42.12 12.06 35.09
CA ALA A 9 41.98 11.52 33.75
C ALA A 9 40.56 11.59 33.28
N ALA A 10 40.21 12.47 32.35
CA ALA A 10 38.90 12.53 31.68
C ALA A 10 38.86 11.42 30.60
N ALA A 11 38.08 10.39 30.86
CA ALA A 11 37.75 9.38 29.84
C ALA A 11 36.78 9.97 28.81
N VAL A 12 37.28 10.25 27.62
CA VAL A 12 36.44 10.61 26.48
C VAL A 12 35.84 9.33 25.91
N CYS A 13 34.57 9.05 26.22
CA CYS A 13 33.79 8.03 25.50
C CYS A 13 33.53 8.51 24.08
N LEU A 14 34.30 8.03 23.13
CA LEU A 14 33.99 8.14 21.70
C LEU A 14 32.77 7.23 21.42
N ALA A 15 31.60 7.82 21.37
CA ALA A 15 30.42 7.14 20.80
C ALA A 15 30.68 6.93 19.30
N LEU A 16 30.95 5.69 18.91
CA LEU A 16 30.96 5.31 17.50
C LEU A 16 29.57 5.58 16.94
N PRO A 17 29.43 6.20 15.76
CA PRO A 17 28.13 6.32 15.12
C PRO A 17 27.63 4.89 14.88
N ALA A 18 26.44 4.57 15.41
CA ALA A 18 25.74 3.36 15.02
C ALA A 18 25.60 3.41 13.50
N SER A 19 26.20 2.46 12.80
CA SER A 19 25.94 2.27 11.37
C SER A 19 24.43 2.04 11.27
N ALA A 20 23.71 2.99 10.66
CA ALA A 20 22.31 2.76 10.34
C ALA A 20 22.29 1.51 9.45
N ALA A 21 21.74 0.42 9.97
CA ALA A 21 21.50 -0.77 9.16
C ALA A 21 20.67 -0.30 7.96
N GLN A 22 21.15 -0.58 6.75
CA GLN A 22 20.40 -0.24 5.55
C GLN A 22 19.07 -1.01 5.64
N SER A 23 17.96 -0.31 5.38
CA SER A 23 16.65 -0.95 5.28
C SER A 23 16.72 -2.14 4.30
N PRO A 24 16.18 -3.30 4.65
CA PRO A 24 16.11 -4.44 3.73
C PRO A 24 15.30 -4.13 2.47
N GLY A 25 14.43 -3.12 2.50
CA GLY A 25 13.69 -2.66 1.35
C GLY A 25 12.45 -1.84 1.68
N TYR A 26 11.70 -1.54 0.62
CA TYR A 26 10.44 -0.82 0.63
C TYR A 26 9.34 -1.73 0.13
N VAL A 27 8.16 -1.66 0.74
CA VAL A 27 6.97 -2.39 0.30
C VAL A 27 5.75 -1.48 0.31
N ALA A 28 4.74 -1.80 -0.51
CA ALA A 28 3.45 -1.15 -0.47
C ALA A 28 2.36 -2.14 -0.05
N LEU A 29 1.65 -1.82 1.04
CA LEU A 29 0.42 -2.52 1.40
C LEU A 29 -0.74 -1.93 0.63
N THR A 30 -1.55 -2.79 0.02
CA THR A 30 -2.75 -2.38 -0.70
C THR A 30 -3.96 -3.15 -0.20
N PHE A 31 -5.09 -2.45 -0.04
CA PHE A 31 -6.34 -3.01 0.46
C PHE A 31 -7.44 -2.82 -0.56
N ASP A 32 -8.05 -3.93 -1.01
CA ASP A 32 -9.12 -3.94 -1.99
C ASP A 32 -10.50 -4.06 -1.33
N ASP A 33 -11.56 -3.75 -2.09
CA ASP A 33 -12.98 -3.92 -1.78
C ASP A 33 -13.56 -2.95 -0.75
N GLY A 34 -12.74 -2.17 -0.06
CA GLY A 34 -13.18 -1.21 0.95
C GLY A 34 -13.95 0.02 0.41
N PRO A 35 -14.30 0.93 1.33
CA PRO A 35 -14.15 0.79 2.75
C PRO A 35 -15.21 -0.12 3.39
N SER A 36 -14.89 -0.77 4.50
CA SER A 36 -15.87 -1.36 5.39
C SER A 36 -16.13 -0.43 6.60
N GLY A 37 -17.31 -0.56 7.22
CA GLY A 37 -17.65 0.32 8.35
C GLY A 37 -16.79 0.11 9.59
N ARG A 38 -16.56 -1.16 9.97
CA ARG A 38 -15.83 -1.55 11.16
C ARG A 38 -14.36 -1.85 10.85
N PHE A 39 -14.11 -2.78 9.97
CA PHE A 39 -12.77 -3.32 9.74
C PHE A 39 -11.80 -2.28 9.19
N THR A 40 -12.24 -1.43 8.26
CA THR A 40 -11.40 -0.33 7.76
C THR A 40 -11.06 0.67 8.87
N ARG A 41 -11.99 0.95 9.83
CA ARG A 41 -11.69 1.83 10.97
C ARG A 41 -10.64 1.22 11.90
N GLU A 42 -10.78 -0.07 12.23
CA GLU A 42 -9.81 -0.81 13.04
C GLU A 42 -8.44 -0.86 12.37
N LEU A 43 -8.41 -1.07 11.04
CA LEU A 43 -7.19 -1.02 10.26
C LEU A 43 -6.54 0.37 10.29
N LEU A 44 -7.31 1.44 10.10
CA LEU A 44 -6.80 2.82 10.13
C LEU A 44 -6.22 3.18 11.50
N ASP A 45 -6.88 2.77 12.60
CA ASP A 45 -6.33 2.95 13.95
C ASP A 45 -4.97 2.26 14.08
N GLY A 46 -4.89 0.99 13.63
CA GLY A 46 -3.65 0.22 13.69
C GLY A 46 -2.53 0.76 12.79
N LEU A 47 -2.86 1.27 11.60
CA LEU A 47 -1.90 1.94 10.70
C LEU A 47 -1.39 3.26 11.31
N TYR A 48 -2.28 4.04 11.92
CA TYR A 48 -1.93 5.28 12.61
C TYR A 48 -0.94 5.05 13.76
N ASP A 49 -1.22 4.07 14.61
CA ASP A 49 -0.37 3.70 15.76
C ASP A 49 1.05 3.28 15.33
N ARG A 50 1.19 2.72 14.11
CA ARG A 50 2.46 2.26 13.54
C ARG A 50 3.12 3.28 12.62
N GLY A 51 2.48 4.43 12.37
CA GLY A 51 2.97 5.46 11.46
C GLY A 51 3.05 5.01 9.99
N VAL A 52 2.24 4.01 9.59
CA VAL A 52 2.25 3.42 8.24
C VAL A 52 1.17 4.05 7.36
N LYS A 53 1.51 4.34 6.12
CA LYS A 53 0.56 4.70 5.06
C LYS A 53 0.41 3.55 4.07
N ALA A 54 -0.80 3.38 3.55
CA ALA A 54 -1.17 2.32 2.62
C ALA A 54 -1.96 2.87 1.43
N THR A 55 -2.21 2.02 0.43
CA THR A 55 -3.04 2.36 -0.73
C THR A 55 -4.34 1.55 -0.68
N PHE A 56 -5.47 2.24 -0.73
CA PHE A 56 -6.80 1.64 -0.68
C PHE A 56 -7.47 1.69 -2.06
N LEU A 57 -7.81 0.53 -2.62
CA LEU A 57 -8.51 0.42 -3.89
C LEU A 57 -10.01 0.27 -3.60
N LEU A 58 -10.72 1.39 -3.67
CA LEU A 58 -12.08 1.49 -3.14
C LEU A 58 -13.16 1.19 -4.18
N CYS A 59 -14.23 0.52 -3.73
CA CYS A 59 -15.45 0.30 -4.49
C CYS A 59 -16.45 1.44 -4.26
N GLY A 60 -17.01 2.01 -5.34
CA GLY A 60 -17.93 3.15 -5.24
C GLY A 60 -19.17 2.89 -4.39
N TYR A 61 -19.78 1.69 -4.46
CA TYR A 61 -20.91 1.35 -3.60
C TYR A 61 -20.55 1.34 -2.12
N ARG A 62 -19.30 1.02 -1.77
CA ARG A 62 -18.78 1.08 -0.39
C ARG A 62 -18.52 2.51 0.06
N ILE A 63 -17.92 3.34 -0.81
CA ILE A 63 -17.74 4.78 -0.54
C ILE A 63 -19.09 5.40 -0.23
N ARG A 64 -20.13 5.10 -1.03
CA ARG A 64 -21.49 5.60 -0.79
C ARG A 64 -22.06 5.14 0.55
N GLN A 65 -21.72 3.94 1.00
CA GLN A 65 -22.19 3.38 2.27
C GLN A 65 -21.45 3.96 3.47
N TYR A 66 -20.14 4.25 3.32
CA TYR A 66 -19.25 4.68 4.38
C TYR A 66 -18.42 5.92 3.97
N PRO A 67 -19.08 7.05 3.64
CA PRO A 67 -18.39 8.24 3.14
C PRO A 67 -17.44 8.85 4.17
N ASP A 68 -17.77 8.75 5.45
CA ASP A 68 -16.95 9.24 6.57
C ASP A 68 -15.66 8.42 6.74
N VAL A 69 -15.71 7.10 6.48
CA VAL A 69 -14.49 6.25 6.48
C VAL A 69 -13.61 6.61 5.28
N THR A 70 -14.21 6.84 4.11
CA THR A 70 -13.47 7.29 2.92
C THR A 70 -12.79 8.64 3.16
N GLN A 71 -13.50 9.57 3.81
CA GLN A 71 -12.94 10.87 4.19
C GLN A 71 -11.75 10.69 5.14
N ARG A 72 -11.85 9.79 6.12
CA ARG A 72 -10.79 9.48 7.06
C ARG A 72 -9.56 8.88 6.37
N ILE A 73 -9.73 7.93 5.43
CA ILE A 73 -8.63 7.38 4.63
C ILE A 73 -7.85 8.51 3.95
N TYR A 74 -8.56 9.46 3.33
CA TYR A 74 -7.96 10.59 2.64
C TYR A 74 -7.26 11.57 3.59
N GLU A 75 -7.90 11.96 4.69
CA GLU A 75 -7.37 12.93 5.66
C GLU A 75 -6.15 12.41 6.41
N GLU A 76 -6.09 11.11 6.68
CA GLU A 76 -4.93 10.48 7.29
C GLU A 76 -3.77 10.28 6.30
N GLY A 77 -3.92 10.68 5.03
CA GLY A 77 -2.86 10.69 4.02
C GLY A 77 -2.56 9.32 3.43
N HIS A 78 -3.52 8.41 3.46
CA HIS A 78 -3.45 7.18 2.67
C HIS A 78 -3.76 7.47 1.20
N GLU A 79 -3.22 6.66 0.31
CA GLU A 79 -3.51 6.76 -1.11
C GLU A 79 -4.83 6.04 -1.43
N ILE A 80 -5.64 6.66 -2.32
CA ILE A 80 -6.88 6.06 -2.81
C ILE A 80 -6.72 5.75 -4.30
N GLY A 81 -7.16 4.55 -4.71
CA GLY A 81 -7.30 4.12 -6.09
C GLY A 81 -8.72 3.61 -6.37
N PHE A 82 -9.00 3.35 -7.65
CA PHE A 82 -10.28 2.83 -8.10
C PHE A 82 -10.32 1.30 -8.12
N HIS A 83 -11.39 0.71 -7.57
CA HIS A 83 -11.71 -0.72 -7.71
C HIS A 83 -13.05 -0.98 -8.42
N GLY A 84 -13.50 0.00 -9.21
CA GLY A 84 -14.82 0.06 -9.82
C GLY A 84 -15.91 0.53 -8.85
N TYR A 85 -17.13 0.72 -9.36
CA TYR A 85 -18.27 1.09 -8.52
C TYR A 85 -18.90 -0.13 -7.88
N SER A 86 -19.18 -1.17 -8.66
CA SER A 86 -20.01 -2.32 -8.28
C SER A 86 -19.22 -3.61 -8.04
N HIS A 87 -17.88 -3.56 -8.08
CA HIS A 87 -17.00 -4.72 -8.01
C HIS A 87 -17.27 -5.79 -9.09
N LYS A 88 -17.81 -5.40 -10.24
CA LYS A 88 -17.99 -6.32 -11.36
C LYS A 88 -16.67 -6.65 -12.03
N ASN A 89 -16.48 -7.92 -12.41
CA ASN A 89 -15.35 -8.30 -13.23
C ASN A 89 -15.37 -7.53 -14.57
N MET A 90 -14.36 -6.71 -14.79
CA MET A 90 -14.28 -5.80 -15.94
C MET A 90 -13.87 -6.50 -17.25
N LYS A 91 -13.50 -7.80 -17.20
CA LYS A 91 -12.98 -8.53 -18.37
C LYS A 91 -13.89 -8.46 -19.59
N ASN A 92 -15.19 -8.58 -19.38
CA ASN A 92 -16.18 -8.68 -20.43
C ASN A 92 -17.07 -7.42 -20.53
N LEU A 93 -16.74 -6.37 -19.78
CA LEU A 93 -17.48 -5.11 -19.85
C LEU A 93 -17.09 -4.31 -21.11
N SER A 94 -18.05 -3.55 -21.65
CA SER A 94 -17.75 -2.58 -22.68
C SER A 94 -16.88 -1.44 -22.11
N ARG A 95 -16.15 -0.73 -22.97
CA ARG A 95 -15.39 0.46 -22.55
C ARG A 95 -16.28 1.51 -21.88
N ARG A 96 -17.52 1.67 -22.35
CA ARG A 96 -18.49 2.59 -21.76
C ARG A 96 -18.84 2.18 -20.32
N ASP A 97 -19.07 0.88 -20.08
CA ASP A 97 -19.44 0.39 -18.75
C ASP A 97 -18.25 0.47 -17.79
N ILE A 98 -17.03 0.17 -18.27
CA ILE A 98 -15.79 0.35 -17.46
C ILE A 98 -15.60 1.82 -17.09
N ALA A 99 -15.79 2.75 -18.05
CA ALA A 99 -15.69 4.18 -17.77
C ALA A 99 -16.77 4.65 -16.77
N SER A 100 -18.01 4.10 -16.84
CA SER A 100 -19.05 4.38 -15.86
C SER A 100 -18.67 3.89 -14.46
N GLU A 101 -18.14 2.68 -14.31
CA GLU A 101 -17.66 2.15 -13.03
C GLU A 101 -16.61 3.07 -12.37
N ILE A 102 -15.75 3.71 -13.16
CA ILE A 102 -14.74 4.66 -12.65
C ILE A 102 -15.39 6.00 -12.31
N LEU A 103 -16.18 6.60 -13.25
CA LEU A 103 -16.79 7.91 -13.07
C LEU A 103 -17.77 7.95 -11.90
N ASP A 104 -18.60 6.90 -11.76
CA ASP A 104 -19.57 6.79 -10.67
C ASP A 104 -18.87 6.67 -9.30
N THR A 105 -17.67 6.09 -9.28
CA THR A 105 -16.83 6.04 -8.08
C THR A 105 -16.16 7.39 -7.80
N GLU A 106 -15.59 8.02 -8.83
CA GLU A 106 -14.93 9.31 -8.75
C GLU A 106 -15.84 10.41 -8.17
N ALA A 107 -17.12 10.40 -8.55
CA ALA A 107 -18.13 11.36 -8.08
C ALA A 107 -18.40 11.29 -6.57
N LEU A 108 -17.95 10.24 -5.89
CA LEU A 108 -18.14 10.01 -4.44
C LEU A 108 -16.89 10.27 -3.61
N LEU A 109 -15.75 10.55 -4.25
CA LEU A 109 -14.50 10.77 -3.56
C LEU A 109 -14.46 12.12 -2.82
N PRO A 110 -13.65 12.23 -1.77
CA PRO A 110 -13.39 13.50 -1.09
C PRO A 110 -12.88 14.57 -2.05
N ALA A 111 -13.27 15.82 -1.79
CA ALA A 111 -12.80 16.95 -2.59
C ALA A 111 -11.26 17.05 -2.56
N GLY A 112 -10.65 17.13 -3.74
CA GLY A 112 -9.19 17.16 -3.89
C GLY A 112 -8.53 15.78 -3.93
N CYS A 113 -9.29 14.69 -3.79
CA CYS A 113 -8.78 13.35 -4.01
C CYS A 113 -8.71 13.04 -5.52
N HIS A 114 -7.52 12.75 -6.03
CA HIS A 114 -7.26 12.48 -7.44
C HIS A 114 -6.52 11.15 -7.59
N PRO A 115 -7.23 10.00 -7.65
CA PRO A 115 -6.61 8.70 -7.83
C PRO A 115 -5.86 8.59 -9.16
N VAL A 116 -4.70 7.96 -9.11
CA VAL A 116 -3.86 7.69 -10.29
C VAL A 116 -3.84 6.22 -10.68
N PHE A 117 -4.48 5.36 -9.88
CA PHE A 117 -4.54 3.91 -10.10
C PHE A 117 -5.95 3.39 -10.30
N LEU A 118 -6.07 2.44 -11.22
CA LEU A 118 -7.19 1.51 -11.33
C LEU A 118 -6.68 0.09 -11.08
N ARG A 119 -7.23 -0.59 -10.10
CA ARG A 119 -7.12 -2.05 -9.99
C ARG A 119 -8.46 -2.67 -10.40
N PRO A 120 -8.54 -3.36 -11.56
CA PRO A 120 -9.79 -4.00 -11.94
C PRO A 120 -10.08 -5.18 -11.01
N PRO A 121 -11.35 -5.40 -10.60
CA PRO A 121 -11.75 -6.53 -9.77
C PRO A 121 -11.26 -7.87 -10.33
N GLY A 122 -10.62 -8.69 -9.46
CA GLY A 122 -9.98 -9.94 -9.84
C GLY A 122 -8.72 -9.80 -10.70
N GLY A 123 -8.11 -8.61 -10.78
CA GLY A 123 -6.85 -8.35 -11.47
C GLY A 123 -6.92 -8.47 -13.00
N CYS A 124 -8.10 -8.55 -13.58
CA CYS A 124 -8.26 -8.86 -15.00
C CYS A 124 -8.09 -7.64 -15.90
N CYS A 125 -6.93 -7.51 -16.52
CA CYS A 125 -6.56 -6.41 -17.39
C CYS A 125 -6.81 -6.75 -18.88
N SER A 126 -8.06 -6.53 -19.39
CA SER A 126 -8.39 -6.65 -20.81
C SER A 126 -7.94 -5.41 -21.60
N ASP A 127 -7.93 -5.52 -22.95
CA ASP A 127 -7.63 -4.38 -23.82
C ASP A 127 -8.62 -3.21 -23.60
N SER A 128 -9.90 -3.51 -23.32
CA SER A 128 -10.89 -2.48 -22.97
C SER A 128 -10.52 -1.76 -21.68
N VAL A 129 -10.06 -2.47 -20.65
CA VAL A 129 -9.57 -1.89 -19.40
C VAL A 129 -8.36 -0.99 -19.65
N ARG A 130 -7.36 -1.46 -20.42
CA ARG A 130 -6.17 -0.67 -20.76
C ARG A 130 -6.51 0.62 -21.49
N GLN A 131 -7.40 0.55 -22.48
CA GLN A 131 -7.81 1.71 -23.26
C GLN A 131 -8.57 2.73 -22.41
N VAL A 132 -9.46 2.28 -21.51
CA VAL A 132 -10.18 3.20 -20.62
C VAL A 132 -9.23 3.79 -19.59
N ALA A 133 -8.36 3.00 -18.97
CA ALA A 133 -7.36 3.49 -18.03
C ALA A 133 -6.44 4.53 -18.70
N GLN A 134 -5.99 4.28 -19.94
CA GLN A 134 -5.19 5.22 -20.70
C GLN A 134 -5.95 6.53 -20.97
N ALA A 135 -7.21 6.46 -21.40
CA ALA A 135 -8.05 7.64 -21.67
C ALA A 135 -8.40 8.44 -20.40
N ARG A 136 -8.33 7.82 -19.23
CA ARG A 136 -8.57 8.41 -17.91
C ARG A 136 -7.29 8.79 -17.18
N GLU A 137 -6.13 8.69 -17.83
CA GLU A 137 -4.81 8.97 -17.25
C GLU A 137 -4.47 8.12 -16.01
N LEU A 138 -5.03 6.89 -15.92
CA LEU A 138 -4.82 5.97 -14.83
C LEU A 138 -3.78 4.90 -15.19
N ALA A 139 -2.85 4.64 -14.30
CA ALA A 139 -2.05 3.42 -14.32
C ALA A 139 -2.87 2.23 -13.79
N ILE A 140 -2.58 1.02 -14.28
CA ILE A 140 -3.23 -0.18 -13.80
C ILE A 140 -2.37 -0.80 -12.71
N LEU A 141 -2.98 -1.08 -11.57
CA LEU A 141 -2.31 -1.65 -10.42
C LEU A 141 -2.60 -3.15 -10.33
N GLY A 142 -1.54 -3.95 -10.34
CA GLY A 142 -1.55 -5.35 -9.96
C GLY A 142 -0.94 -5.55 -8.58
N TRP A 143 -0.37 -6.72 -8.35
CA TRP A 143 0.34 -7.09 -7.12
C TRP A 143 1.38 -8.15 -7.42
N SER A 144 2.37 -8.30 -6.54
CA SER A 144 3.40 -9.33 -6.60
C SER A 144 3.29 -10.35 -5.46
N VAL A 145 2.61 -10.00 -4.37
CA VAL A 145 2.33 -10.90 -3.25
C VAL A 145 0.83 -10.97 -2.99
N ASP A 146 0.26 -12.18 -3.06
CA ASP A 146 -1.16 -12.48 -2.81
C ASP A 146 -1.29 -13.59 -1.76
N PRO A 147 -1.54 -13.27 -0.49
CA PRO A 147 -1.75 -14.27 0.53
C PRO A 147 -3.12 -14.96 0.45
N ARG A 148 -4.08 -14.42 -0.34
CA ARG A 148 -5.47 -14.91 -0.44
C ARG A 148 -6.20 -14.83 0.91
N ASP A 149 -6.05 -13.71 1.60
CA ASP A 149 -6.67 -13.43 2.90
C ASP A 149 -8.20 -13.46 2.86
N TRP A 150 -8.78 -13.15 1.70
CA TRP A 150 -10.22 -13.22 1.42
C TRP A 150 -10.78 -14.65 1.43
N GLU A 151 -9.94 -15.64 1.16
CA GLU A 151 -10.32 -17.06 1.14
C GLU A 151 -9.90 -17.76 2.43
N ASN A 152 -8.77 -17.37 2.98
CA ASN A 152 -8.18 -17.98 4.17
C ASN A 152 -8.32 -17.03 5.37
N HIS A 153 -9.24 -17.35 6.26
CA HIS A 153 -9.51 -16.57 7.47
C HIS A 153 -8.59 -16.92 8.66
N ASP A 154 -7.40 -17.45 8.39
CA ASP A 154 -6.36 -17.74 9.38
C ASP A 154 -5.25 -16.69 9.30
N THR A 155 -5.21 -15.79 10.30
CA THR A 155 -4.22 -14.70 10.45
C THR A 155 -2.80 -15.20 10.29
N ALA A 156 -2.41 -16.24 11.01
CA ALA A 156 -1.04 -16.77 11.00
C ALA A 156 -0.63 -17.35 9.64
N SER A 157 -1.59 -17.95 8.91
CA SER A 157 -1.34 -18.46 7.56
C SER A 157 -1.13 -17.33 6.55
N VAL A 158 -1.94 -16.25 6.64
CA VAL A 158 -1.81 -15.06 5.81
C VAL A 158 -0.47 -14.38 6.05
N GLU A 159 -0.13 -14.11 7.32
CA GLU A 159 1.15 -13.53 7.74
C GLU A 159 2.33 -14.35 7.21
N LYS A 160 2.38 -15.64 7.52
CA LYS A 160 3.46 -16.54 7.08
C LYS A 160 3.64 -16.51 5.56
N LYS A 161 2.54 -16.46 4.80
CA LYS A 161 2.61 -16.44 3.34
C LYS A 161 3.20 -15.15 2.82
N VAL A 162 2.84 -14.00 3.39
CA VAL A 162 3.45 -12.71 3.03
C VAL A 162 4.92 -12.70 3.40
N LEU A 163 5.28 -13.00 4.66
CA LEU A 163 6.67 -12.95 5.14
C LEU A 163 7.61 -13.90 4.39
N SER A 164 7.09 -15.02 3.86
CA SER A 164 7.89 -15.97 3.06
C SER A 164 8.11 -15.55 1.59
N GLN A 165 7.38 -14.53 1.09
CA GLN A 165 7.39 -14.15 -0.32
C GLN A 165 7.79 -12.70 -0.56
N VAL A 166 7.75 -11.86 0.48
CA VAL A 166 8.00 -10.43 0.35
C VAL A 166 9.45 -10.15 -0.03
N HIS A 167 9.62 -9.29 -1.02
CA HIS A 167 10.90 -8.76 -1.48
C HIS A 167 10.80 -7.25 -1.66
N ASP A 168 11.95 -6.61 -1.78
CA ASP A 168 12.04 -5.18 -2.00
C ASP A 168 11.32 -4.73 -3.28
N GLY A 169 10.48 -3.71 -3.13
CA GLY A 169 9.67 -3.17 -4.21
C GLY A 169 8.32 -3.87 -4.44
N ASP A 170 7.97 -4.84 -3.62
CA ASP A 170 6.71 -5.59 -3.76
C ASP A 170 5.48 -4.76 -3.42
N ILE A 171 4.38 -5.09 -4.11
CA ILE A 171 3.02 -4.64 -3.82
C ILE A 171 2.26 -5.83 -3.26
N ILE A 172 1.79 -5.70 -2.02
CA ILE A 172 1.08 -6.75 -1.28
C ILE A 172 -0.41 -6.50 -1.37
N LEU A 173 -1.16 -7.50 -1.87
CA LEU A 173 -2.63 -7.48 -1.91
C LEU A 173 -3.20 -8.01 -0.61
N LEU A 174 -4.06 -7.23 0.02
CA LEU A 174 -4.88 -7.60 1.18
C LEU A 174 -6.29 -7.02 1.02
N HIS A 175 -7.18 -7.34 1.96
CA HIS A 175 -8.54 -6.82 2.02
C HIS A 175 -8.86 -6.35 3.45
N ASP A 176 -9.64 -5.28 3.58
CA ASP A 176 -10.06 -4.73 4.88
C ASP A 176 -11.51 -5.13 5.21
N MET A 177 -11.83 -6.42 5.02
CA MET A 177 -13.19 -6.94 5.03
C MET A 177 -13.46 -7.98 6.13
N SER A 178 -12.45 -8.35 6.93
CA SER A 178 -12.56 -9.32 8.02
C SER A 178 -11.61 -9.03 9.17
N ASP A 179 -11.94 -9.53 10.38
CA ASP A 179 -11.06 -9.44 11.55
C ASP A 179 -9.69 -10.09 11.28
N SER A 180 -9.68 -11.25 10.62
CA SER A 180 -8.44 -11.99 10.34
C SER A 180 -7.53 -11.27 9.36
N SER A 181 -8.08 -10.62 8.31
CA SER A 181 -7.30 -9.84 7.35
C SER A 181 -6.68 -8.61 8.00
N VAL A 182 -7.46 -7.89 8.84
CA VAL A 182 -6.95 -6.72 9.56
C VAL A 182 -5.86 -7.13 10.55
N ALA A 183 -6.09 -8.17 11.35
CA ALA A 183 -5.09 -8.69 12.29
C ALA A 183 -3.80 -9.09 11.55
N ALA A 184 -3.92 -9.86 10.46
CA ALA A 184 -2.75 -10.27 9.66
C ALA A 184 -1.98 -9.07 9.09
N ALA A 185 -2.68 -8.04 8.58
CA ALA A 185 -2.04 -6.83 8.07
C ALA A 185 -1.20 -6.14 9.15
N LEU A 186 -1.75 -6.01 10.37
CA LEU A 186 -1.05 -5.34 11.47
C LEU A 186 0.12 -6.18 12.00
N GLU A 187 -0.01 -7.50 12.09
CA GLU A 187 1.09 -8.42 12.47
C GLU A 187 2.21 -8.40 11.42
N ILE A 188 1.88 -8.41 10.11
CA ILE A 188 2.86 -8.26 9.01
C ILE A 188 3.64 -6.95 9.15
N ILE A 189 2.95 -5.84 9.46
CA ILE A 189 3.61 -4.55 9.65
C ILE A 189 4.59 -4.62 10.82
N ASP A 190 4.16 -5.15 11.97
CA ASP A 190 4.99 -5.24 13.16
C ASP A 190 6.29 -6.03 12.88
N VAL A 191 6.18 -7.21 12.27
CA VAL A 191 7.35 -8.05 11.94
C VAL A 191 8.27 -7.36 10.94
N LEU A 192 7.73 -6.82 9.86
CA LEU A 192 8.56 -6.17 8.83
C LEU A 192 9.21 -4.88 9.35
N GLN A 193 8.53 -4.10 10.21
CA GLN A 193 9.16 -2.94 10.86
C GLN A 193 10.29 -3.34 11.82
N GLU A 194 10.13 -4.41 12.58
CA GLU A 194 11.20 -4.96 13.44
C GLU A 194 12.42 -5.39 12.60
N GLU A 195 12.22 -5.89 11.40
CA GLU A 195 13.28 -6.21 10.44
C GLU A 195 13.87 -4.98 9.73
N GLY A 196 13.28 -3.79 9.91
CA GLY A 196 13.75 -2.54 9.33
C GLY A 196 13.18 -2.21 7.96
N TRP A 197 12.10 -2.87 7.53
CA TRP A 197 11.39 -2.52 6.29
C TRP A 197 10.65 -1.19 6.41
N GLU A 198 10.56 -0.46 5.29
CA GLU A 198 9.79 0.78 5.19
C GLU A 198 8.53 0.57 4.34
N PHE A 199 7.39 1.07 4.85
CA PHE A 199 6.11 1.02 4.16
C PHE A 199 5.84 2.34 3.44
N LEU A 200 5.48 2.24 2.17
CA LEU A 200 5.16 3.39 1.32
C LEU A 200 3.81 3.18 0.64
N THR A 201 3.12 4.26 0.30
CA THR A 201 2.04 4.17 -0.68
C THR A 201 2.59 3.75 -2.04
N VAL A 202 1.75 3.23 -2.93
CA VAL A 202 2.21 2.77 -4.25
C VAL A 202 2.86 3.90 -5.05
N SER A 203 2.29 5.12 -5.01
CA SER A 203 2.88 6.29 -5.68
C SER A 203 4.20 6.71 -5.06
N GLU A 204 4.36 6.61 -3.74
CA GLU A 204 5.61 6.89 -3.06
C GLU A 204 6.68 5.86 -3.42
N LEU A 205 6.32 4.57 -3.43
CA LEU A 205 7.20 3.48 -3.85
C LEU A 205 7.66 3.67 -5.31
N ALA A 206 6.73 3.94 -6.24
CA ALA A 206 7.06 4.23 -7.62
C ALA A 206 8.04 5.41 -7.74
N ARG A 207 7.78 6.49 -7.04
CA ARG A 207 8.63 7.70 -7.01
C ARG A 207 10.00 7.42 -6.41
N ARG A 208 10.06 6.65 -5.32
CA ARG A 208 11.31 6.22 -4.67
C ARG A 208 12.20 5.42 -5.63
N ARG A 209 11.58 4.66 -6.54
CA ARG A 209 12.25 3.86 -7.58
C ARG A 209 12.50 4.61 -8.88
N GLY A 210 12.16 5.90 -8.96
CA GLY A 210 12.29 6.68 -10.21
C GLY A 210 11.40 6.17 -11.35
N ALA A 211 10.35 5.40 -11.03
CA ALA A 211 9.43 4.86 -12.02
C ALA A 211 8.43 5.93 -12.46
N GLU A 212 8.32 6.12 -13.77
CA GLU A 212 7.29 6.95 -14.38
C GLU A 212 6.01 6.12 -14.56
N LEU A 213 4.93 6.52 -13.88
CA LEU A 213 3.62 5.88 -14.05
C LEU A 213 3.02 6.27 -15.39
N ARG A 214 2.80 5.28 -16.26
CA ARG A 214 2.23 5.48 -17.60
C ARG A 214 0.78 5.03 -17.63
N PRO A 215 -0.15 5.88 -18.09
CA PRO A 215 -1.56 5.52 -18.23
C PRO A 215 -1.77 4.24 -19.06
N GLY A 216 -2.65 3.36 -18.58
CA GLY A 216 -2.94 2.08 -19.23
C GLY A 216 -1.89 0.98 -19.07
N ARG A 217 -0.70 1.29 -18.51
CA ARG A 217 0.33 0.29 -18.18
C ARG A 217 0.04 -0.33 -16.82
N GLN A 218 0.26 -1.65 -16.71
CA GLN A 218 0.14 -2.39 -15.47
C GLN A 218 1.47 -2.45 -14.73
N TYR A 219 1.39 -2.31 -13.40
CA TYR A 219 2.51 -2.39 -12.48
C TYR A 219 2.15 -3.37 -11.35
N ASP A 220 2.95 -4.42 -11.20
CA ASP A 220 2.76 -5.44 -10.17
C ASP A 220 3.78 -5.29 -9.03
N LYS A 221 4.88 -4.59 -9.27
CA LYS A 221 5.94 -4.22 -8.32
C LYS A 221 6.82 -3.10 -8.86
N PHE A 222 7.65 -2.52 -8.00
CA PHE A 222 8.66 -1.52 -8.34
C PHE A 222 10.04 -1.94 -7.83
N PRO A 223 10.76 -2.81 -8.55
CA PRO A 223 12.08 -3.28 -8.14
C PRO A 223 13.11 -2.15 -8.15
N GLU A 224 14.25 -2.39 -7.50
CA GLU A 224 15.39 -1.48 -7.60
C GLU A 224 15.78 -1.25 -9.07
N PRO A 225 16.09 -0.01 -9.49
CA PRO A 225 16.59 0.23 -10.84
C PRO A 225 17.89 -0.57 -11.06
N GLU A 226 17.98 -1.25 -12.20
CA GLU A 226 19.25 -1.91 -12.57
C GLU A 226 20.38 -0.87 -12.58
N SER A 227 21.48 -1.19 -11.90
CA SER A 227 22.67 -0.35 -11.96
C SER A 227 23.10 -0.21 -13.42
N PRO A 228 23.46 0.99 -13.90
CA PRO A 228 23.93 1.15 -15.27
C PRO A 228 25.14 0.22 -15.50
N PRO A 229 25.24 -0.41 -16.67
CA PRO A 229 26.38 -1.26 -16.99
C PRO A 229 27.67 -0.46 -16.83
N GLN A 230 28.62 -1.03 -16.09
CA GLN A 230 29.94 -0.44 -15.86
C GLN A 230 30.78 -0.42 -17.16
#